data_e1900d6f692d321d2faf2450d4d1b6da
#
_entry.id   e1900d6f692d321d2faf2450d4d1b6da
#
_cell.length_a   1.000
_cell.length_b   1.000
_cell.length_c   1.000
_cell.angle_alpha   90.00
_cell.angle_beta   90.00
_cell.angle_gamma   90.00
#
_symmetry.space_group_name_H-M   'P 1'
#
loop_
_entity.id
_entity.type
_entity.pdbx_description
1 polymer ?
#
loop_
_entity_poly.entity_id
_entity_poly.type
_entity_poly.pdbx_seq_one_letter_code
_entity_poly.pdbx_strand_id
1 'polypeptide(L)'
;MKDATLHLGKLQKKRGLLRSDNNLIDCMSEAVNYQMPYSLRRLFATLLVYCNPGNPIYLWKKYEDSMSEDFKTIPNVTKNDIQLLVLNHINEVLLSMGHNINEFKNIFGNLSSSRTTNEAKEIYFERNIIVSEEDILLQSKLNIEQKRTYNIILERVYSNKS
;
A
#
# COMPACT_ATOMS: atom_id res chain seq x y z
N MET A 1 -8.79 28.14 -10.59
CA MET A 1 -8.26 27.82 -9.26
C MET A 1 -6.98 26.98 -9.26
N LYS A 2 -6.52 26.40 -10.40
CA LYS A 2 -5.28 25.60 -10.48
C LYS A 2 -3.99 26.43 -10.43
N ASP A 3 -4.03 27.72 -10.85
CA ASP A 3 -2.83 28.57 -10.90
C ASP A 3 -2.35 29.08 -9.53
N ALA A 4 -3.26 29.29 -8.60
CA ALA A 4 -2.91 29.81 -7.27
C ALA A 4 -2.11 28.82 -6.42
N THR A 5 -2.42 27.52 -6.51
CA THR A 5 -1.70 26.46 -5.79
C THR A 5 -0.29 26.23 -6.35
N LEU A 6 -0.15 26.31 -7.68
CA LEU A 6 1.17 26.22 -8.33
C LEU A 6 2.06 27.41 -7.99
N HIS A 7 1.46 28.61 -7.87
CA HIS A 7 2.19 29.83 -7.52
C HIS A 7 2.62 29.83 -6.05
N LEU A 8 1.76 29.32 -5.16
CA LEU A 8 2.09 29.18 -3.74
C LEU A 8 3.23 28.19 -3.51
N GLY A 9 3.22 27.04 -4.20
CA GLY A 9 4.32 26.07 -4.17
C GLY A 9 5.64 26.64 -4.67
N LYS A 10 5.63 27.44 -5.75
CA LYS A 10 6.83 28.12 -6.26
C LYS A 10 7.35 29.19 -5.30
N LEU A 11 6.45 29.92 -4.63
CA LEU A 11 6.81 30.93 -3.62
C LEU A 11 7.38 30.29 -2.35
N GLN A 12 6.84 29.16 -1.91
CA GLN A 12 7.36 28.40 -0.76
C GLN A 12 8.75 27.82 -1.06
N LYS A 13 8.98 27.31 -2.27
CA LYS A 13 10.31 26.85 -2.73
C LYS A 13 11.34 27.99 -2.76
N LYS A 14 10.95 29.20 -3.21
CA LYS A 14 11.78 30.40 -3.21
C LYS A 14 12.13 30.91 -1.81
N ARG A 15 11.26 30.65 -0.81
CA ARG A 15 11.48 31.08 0.59
C ARG A 15 12.23 30.06 1.45
N GLY A 16 12.75 28.98 0.86
CA GLY A 16 13.45 27.92 1.61
C GLY A 16 12.55 27.13 2.56
N LEU A 17 11.24 27.32 2.47
CA LEU A 17 10.24 26.62 3.30
C LEU A 17 9.97 25.19 2.81
N LEU A 18 10.25 24.91 1.51
CA LEU A 18 10.23 23.55 0.98
C LEU A 18 11.62 22.94 1.20
N ARG A 19 11.66 21.82 1.86
CA ARG A 19 12.85 21.05 2.15
C ARG A 19 13.57 20.70 0.82
N SER A 20 14.87 20.79 0.80
CA SER A 20 15.65 20.26 -0.32
C SER A 20 15.43 18.75 -0.43
N ASP A 21 15.62 18.19 -1.63
CA ASP A 21 15.48 16.73 -1.84
C ASP A 21 16.38 15.94 -0.87
N ASN A 22 17.52 16.47 -0.47
CA ASN A 22 18.39 15.86 0.53
C ASN A 22 17.68 15.69 1.89
N ASN A 23 16.94 16.71 2.35
CA ASN A 23 16.19 16.61 3.61
C ASN A 23 15.06 15.57 3.52
N LEU A 24 14.46 15.36 2.34
CA LEU A 24 13.45 14.33 2.14
C LEU A 24 14.07 12.93 2.16
N ILE A 25 15.26 12.80 1.57
CA ILE A 25 16.06 11.58 1.62
C ILE A 25 16.44 11.26 3.06
N ASP A 26 16.91 12.25 3.83
CA ASP A 26 17.29 12.08 5.24
C ASP A 26 16.08 11.68 6.08
N CYS A 27 14.94 12.33 5.88
CA CYS A 27 13.67 11.99 6.54
C CYS A 27 13.24 10.54 6.29
N MET A 28 13.30 10.08 5.03
CA MET A 28 12.99 8.68 4.69
C MET A 28 14.05 7.72 5.26
N SER A 29 15.34 8.08 5.21
CA SER A 29 16.44 7.25 5.76
C SER A 29 16.29 7.05 7.27
N GLU A 30 15.93 8.09 7.98
CA GLU A 30 15.66 8.00 9.41
C GLU A 30 14.42 7.14 9.69
N ALA A 31 13.34 7.37 8.93
CA ALA A 31 12.11 6.61 9.09
C ALA A 31 12.29 5.10 8.87
N VAL A 32 13.12 4.68 7.92
CA VAL A 32 13.43 3.27 7.65
C VAL A 32 13.96 2.54 8.89
N ASN A 33 14.70 3.25 9.77
CA ASN A 33 15.29 2.63 10.95
C ASN A 33 14.27 2.37 12.08
N TYR A 34 13.13 3.07 12.08
CA TYR A 34 12.21 3.06 13.23
C TYR A 34 10.76 2.77 12.86
N GLN A 35 10.41 2.78 11.58
CA GLN A 35 9.02 2.64 11.16
C GLN A 35 8.77 1.34 10.40
N MET A 36 7.55 0.83 10.55
CA MET A 36 7.07 -0.32 9.80
C MET A 36 6.83 0.05 8.32
N PRO A 37 6.95 -0.92 7.38
CA PRO A 37 6.75 -0.69 5.95
C PRO A 37 5.45 0.05 5.59
N TYR A 38 4.37 -0.26 6.29
CA TYR A 38 3.09 0.46 6.16
C TYR A 38 3.22 1.96 6.42
N SER A 39 3.92 2.35 7.48
CA SER A 39 4.14 3.75 7.84
C SER A 39 5.07 4.45 6.86
N LEU A 40 6.06 3.74 6.32
CA LEU A 40 6.96 4.25 5.27
C LEU A 40 6.19 4.59 4.00
N ARG A 41 5.25 3.73 3.57
CA ARG A 41 4.38 4.00 2.40
C ARG A 41 3.52 5.24 2.62
N ARG A 42 2.99 5.43 3.84
CA ARG A 42 2.24 6.64 4.18
C ARG A 42 3.10 7.89 4.16
N LEU A 43 4.30 7.82 4.75
CA LEU A 43 5.25 8.92 4.73
C LEU A 43 5.63 9.29 3.29
N PHE A 44 5.96 8.29 2.46
CA PHE A 44 6.30 8.50 1.06
C PHE A 44 5.17 9.21 0.29
N ALA A 45 3.93 8.74 0.41
CA ALA A 45 2.77 9.37 -0.21
C ALA A 45 2.59 10.83 0.27
N THR A 46 2.78 11.08 1.57
CA THR A 46 2.72 12.42 2.15
C THR A 46 3.79 13.33 1.58
N LEU A 47 5.02 12.84 1.43
CA LEU A 47 6.12 13.60 0.83
C LEU A 47 5.85 13.94 -0.64
N LEU A 48 5.25 13.02 -1.40
CA LEU A 48 4.85 13.28 -2.79
C LEU A 48 3.86 14.45 -2.89
N VAL A 49 2.82 14.43 -2.05
CA VAL A 49 1.73 15.42 -2.11
C VAL A 49 2.17 16.79 -1.59
N TYR A 50 2.78 16.84 -0.41
CA TYR A 50 3.01 18.11 0.28
C TYR A 50 4.40 18.70 0.04
N CYS A 51 5.40 17.89 -0.24
CA CYS A 51 6.76 18.35 -0.44
C CYS A 51 7.16 18.48 -1.91
N ASN A 52 6.42 17.82 -2.83
CA ASN A 52 6.67 17.82 -4.26
C ASN A 52 8.17 17.67 -4.59
N PRO A 53 8.78 16.52 -4.31
CA PRO A 53 10.22 16.28 -4.48
C PRO A 53 10.66 16.54 -5.93
N GLY A 54 11.87 17.07 -6.10
CA GLY A 54 12.44 17.33 -7.43
C GLY A 54 12.77 16.03 -8.18
N ASN A 55 13.14 14.97 -7.46
CA ASN A 55 13.40 13.64 -8.03
C ASN A 55 12.65 12.54 -7.28
N PRO A 56 11.34 12.43 -7.47
CA PRO A 56 10.53 11.43 -6.78
C PRO A 56 10.84 9.98 -7.22
N ILE A 57 11.33 9.78 -8.46
CA ILE A 57 11.76 8.47 -8.96
C ILE A 57 12.95 7.94 -8.15
N TYR A 58 13.88 8.80 -7.80
CA TYR A 58 15.03 8.44 -6.98
C TYR A 58 14.58 7.99 -5.58
N LEU A 59 13.67 8.74 -4.95
CA LEU A 59 13.10 8.37 -3.65
C LEU A 59 12.41 7.01 -3.72
N TRP A 60 11.58 6.79 -4.74
CA TRP A 60 10.92 5.51 -4.96
C TRP A 60 11.92 4.35 -5.03
N LYS A 61 12.86 4.42 -5.98
CA LYS A 61 13.84 3.36 -6.20
C LYS A 61 14.72 3.08 -4.98
N LYS A 62 15.04 4.12 -4.20
CA LYS A 62 15.89 3.98 -3.01
C LYS A 62 15.16 3.26 -1.87
N TYR A 63 13.86 3.48 -1.69
CA TYR A 63 13.12 2.98 -0.53
C TYR A 63 12.05 1.93 -0.85
N GLU A 64 11.87 1.57 -2.13
CA GLU A 64 10.92 0.55 -2.57
C GLU A 64 11.08 -0.76 -1.80
N ASP A 65 12.30 -1.21 -1.58
CA ASP A 65 12.61 -2.44 -0.89
C ASP A 65 12.15 -2.42 0.58
N SER A 66 12.43 -1.33 1.29
CA SER A 66 11.99 -1.15 2.69
C SER A 66 10.46 -0.97 2.80
N MET A 67 9.83 -0.33 1.81
CA MET A 67 8.38 -0.18 1.75
C MET A 67 7.64 -1.48 1.43
N SER A 68 8.32 -2.51 0.94
CA SER A 68 7.76 -3.79 0.50
C SER A 68 8.05 -4.95 1.44
N GLU A 69 8.78 -4.74 2.52
CA GLU A 69 9.33 -5.81 3.36
C GLU A 69 8.24 -6.71 3.97
N ASP A 70 7.13 -6.13 4.41
CA ASP A 70 5.98 -6.86 4.95
C ASP A 70 5.29 -7.75 3.91
N PHE A 71 5.33 -7.39 2.65
CA PHE A 71 4.76 -8.20 1.58
C PHE A 71 5.68 -9.35 1.11
N LYS A 72 6.97 -9.28 1.40
CA LYS A 72 7.94 -10.36 1.07
C LYS A 72 7.71 -11.62 1.89
N THR A 73 7.03 -11.52 3.02
CA THR A 73 6.69 -12.66 3.88
C THR A 73 5.53 -13.48 3.35
N ILE A 74 4.80 -12.98 2.34
CA ILE A 74 3.64 -13.67 1.76
C ILE A 74 4.15 -14.78 0.83
N PRO A 75 3.75 -16.04 1.04
CA PRO A 75 4.22 -17.16 0.20
C PRO A 75 3.68 -17.05 -1.23
N ASN A 76 4.47 -17.53 -2.18
CA ASN A 76 4.12 -17.62 -3.62
C ASN A 76 3.86 -16.26 -4.31
N VAL A 77 4.37 -15.15 -3.76
CA VAL A 77 4.23 -13.81 -4.34
C VAL A 77 5.42 -13.51 -5.25
N THR A 78 5.15 -13.06 -6.47
CA THR A 78 6.20 -12.61 -7.36
C THR A 78 6.65 -11.18 -7.01
N LYS A 79 7.84 -10.79 -7.49
CA LYS A 79 8.32 -9.40 -7.30
C LYS A 79 7.34 -8.37 -7.88
N ASN A 80 6.70 -8.68 -9.00
CA ASN A 80 5.72 -7.79 -9.62
C ASN A 80 4.46 -7.65 -8.77
N ASP A 81 4.00 -8.74 -8.14
CA ASP A 81 2.84 -8.70 -7.24
C ASP A 81 3.15 -7.85 -6.02
N ILE A 82 4.36 -7.98 -5.45
CA ILE A 82 4.80 -7.15 -4.32
C ILE A 82 4.78 -5.67 -4.71
N GLN A 83 5.30 -5.31 -5.87
CA GLN A 83 5.24 -3.92 -6.36
C GLN A 83 3.80 -3.42 -6.49
N LEU A 84 2.90 -4.24 -7.04
CA LEU A 84 1.48 -3.89 -7.14
C LEU A 84 0.83 -3.68 -5.76
N LEU A 85 1.12 -4.53 -4.78
CA LEU A 85 0.62 -4.38 -3.41
C LEU A 85 1.10 -3.08 -2.77
N VAL A 86 2.38 -2.75 -2.92
CA VAL A 86 2.94 -1.47 -2.44
C VAL A 86 2.24 -0.28 -3.11
N LEU A 87 2.08 -0.32 -4.45
CA LEU A 87 1.44 0.75 -5.21
C LEU A 87 -0.03 0.92 -4.85
N ASN A 88 -0.75 -0.17 -4.64
CA ASN A 88 -2.15 -0.14 -4.20
C ASN A 88 -2.28 0.56 -2.86
N HIS A 89 -1.45 0.19 -1.90
CA HIS A 89 -1.47 0.82 -0.59
C HIS A 89 -1.10 2.31 -0.66
N ILE A 90 -0.10 2.69 -1.46
CA ILE A 90 0.25 4.10 -1.69
C ILE A 90 -0.93 4.84 -2.34
N ASN A 91 -1.61 4.23 -3.31
CA ASN A 91 -2.78 4.82 -3.94
C ASN A 91 -3.94 5.05 -2.96
N GLU A 92 -4.20 4.12 -2.06
CA GLU A 92 -5.20 4.29 -0.98
C GLU A 92 -4.89 5.51 -0.12
N VAL A 93 -3.62 5.68 0.25
CA VAL A 93 -3.18 6.83 1.03
C VAL A 93 -3.33 8.13 0.22
N LEU A 94 -2.95 8.13 -1.06
CA LEU A 94 -3.11 9.28 -1.96
C LEU A 94 -4.59 9.65 -2.11
N LEU A 95 -5.48 8.66 -2.30
CA LEU A 95 -6.92 8.88 -2.39
C LEU A 95 -7.49 9.50 -1.12
N SER A 96 -7.02 9.08 0.06
CA SER A 96 -7.43 9.68 1.33
C SER A 96 -7.02 11.15 1.46
N MET A 97 -6.00 11.58 0.72
CA MET A 97 -5.54 12.97 0.63
C MET A 97 -6.12 13.75 -0.57
N GLY A 98 -7.06 13.14 -1.32
CA GLY A 98 -7.69 13.74 -2.50
C GLY A 98 -6.86 13.68 -3.78
N HIS A 99 -5.84 12.83 -3.82
CA HIS A 99 -4.96 12.61 -4.98
C HIS A 99 -5.11 11.21 -5.55
N ASN A 100 -4.62 10.97 -6.76
CA ASN A 100 -4.64 9.67 -7.41
C ASN A 100 -3.24 9.32 -7.90
N ILE A 101 -2.88 8.04 -7.85
CA ILE A 101 -1.59 7.54 -8.30
C ILE A 101 -1.28 7.89 -9.76
N ASN A 102 -2.30 8.05 -10.59
CA ASN A 102 -2.16 8.46 -11.98
C ASN A 102 -1.60 9.88 -12.16
N GLU A 103 -1.67 10.73 -11.15
CA GLU A 103 -1.02 12.04 -11.15
C GLU A 103 0.51 11.90 -11.10
N PHE A 104 0.99 10.77 -10.61
CA PHE A 104 2.40 10.44 -10.41
C PHE A 104 2.93 9.39 -11.41
N LYS A 105 2.36 9.31 -12.62
CA LYS A 105 2.75 8.33 -13.67
C LYS A 105 4.25 8.34 -13.98
N ASN A 106 4.89 9.49 -13.87
CA ASN A 106 6.32 9.62 -14.10
C ASN A 106 7.17 8.81 -13.10
N ILE A 107 6.63 8.50 -11.92
CA ILE A 107 7.32 7.74 -10.87
C ILE A 107 7.09 6.25 -11.07
N PHE A 108 5.85 5.88 -11.29
CA PHE A 108 5.41 4.49 -11.24
C PHE A 108 5.33 3.85 -12.64
N GLY A 109 5.51 4.63 -13.71
CA GLY A 109 5.51 4.14 -15.09
C GLY A 109 4.21 3.42 -15.46
N ASN A 110 4.33 2.39 -16.29
CA ASN A 110 3.21 1.57 -16.71
C ASN A 110 2.69 0.60 -15.63
N LEU A 111 3.34 0.54 -14.46
CA LEU A 111 2.89 -0.28 -13.33
C LEU A 111 1.51 0.15 -12.83
N SER A 112 1.19 1.46 -12.94
CA SER A 112 -0.12 1.99 -12.57
C SER A 112 -1.24 1.64 -13.56
N SER A 113 -0.91 1.14 -14.74
CA SER A 113 -1.87 0.78 -15.81
C SER A 113 -2.45 -0.64 -15.65
N SER A 114 -1.87 -1.46 -14.81
CA SER A 114 -2.34 -2.82 -14.54
C SER A 114 -3.49 -2.73 -13.52
N ARG A 115 -4.69 -3.11 -13.94
CA ARG A 115 -5.97 -3.15 -13.22
C ARG A 115 -5.83 -3.34 -11.71
N THR A 116 -5.68 -2.26 -10.97
CA THR A 116 -5.79 -2.24 -9.53
C THR A 116 -7.27 -2.08 -9.17
N THR A 117 -8.06 -3.11 -9.41
CA THR A 117 -9.41 -3.17 -8.85
C THR A 117 -9.29 -3.68 -7.41
N ASN A 118 -10.02 -3.08 -6.48
CA ASN A 118 -10.14 -3.57 -5.11
C ASN A 118 -10.54 -5.06 -5.09
N GLU A 119 -11.32 -5.51 -6.09
CA GLU A 119 -11.68 -6.92 -6.29
C GLU A 119 -10.47 -7.84 -6.49
N ALA A 120 -9.46 -7.43 -7.29
CA ALA A 120 -8.26 -8.25 -7.47
C ALA A 120 -7.44 -8.39 -6.18
N LYS A 121 -7.46 -7.36 -5.33
CA LYS A 121 -6.79 -7.35 -4.03
C LYS A 121 -7.50 -8.27 -3.03
N GLU A 122 -8.81 -8.17 -2.91
CA GLU A 122 -9.62 -9.04 -2.05
C GLU A 122 -9.48 -10.51 -2.46
N ILE A 123 -9.61 -10.82 -3.75
CA ILE A 123 -9.43 -12.18 -4.30
C ILE A 123 -8.01 -12.70 -4.03
N TYR A 124 -6.99 -11.83 -4.13
CA TYR A 124 -5.61 -12.23 -3.86
C TYR A 124 -5.41 -12.59 -2.39
N PHE A 125 -5.88 -11.78 -1.46
CA PHE A 125 -5.78 -12.05 -0.03
C PHE A 125 -6.62 -13.27 0.37
N GLU A 126 -7.83 -13.42 -0.18
CA GLU A 126 -8.68 -14.59 0.09
C GLU A 126 -8.06 -15.89 -0.43
N ARG A 127 -7.40 -15.87 -1.60
CA ARG A 127 -6.77 -17.07 -2.17
C ARG A 127 -5.47 -17.48 -1.48
N ASN A 128 -4.82 -16.55 -0.79
CA ASN A 128 -3.54 -16.78 -0.13
C ASN A 128 -3.65 -16.86 1.40
N ILE A 129 -4.84 -17.05 1.95
CA ILE A 129 -5.00 -17.35 3.37
C ILE A 129 -4.40 -18.73 3.62
N ILE A 130 -3.26 -18.77 4.28
CA ILE A 130 -2.68 -20.01 4.79
C ILE A 130 -3.34 -20.27 6.13
N VAL A 131 -4.22 -21.26 6.14
CA VAL A 131 -4.82 -21.75 7.38
C VAL A 131 -3.80 -22.68 8.03
N SER A 132 -3.32 -22.32 9.21
CA SER A 132 -2.40 -23.17 9.97
C SER A 132 -3.11 -24.44 10.45
N GLU A 133 -2.36 -25.52 10.70
CA GLU A 133 -2.95 -26.74 11.30
C GLU A 133 -3.57 -26.45 12.67
N GLU A 134 -3.02 -25.49 13.41
CA GLU A 134 -3.58 -25.03 14.68
C GLU A 134 -4.95 -24.37 14.53
N ASP A 135 -5.14 -23.56 13.47
CA ASP A 135 -6.41 -22.92 13.16
C ASP A 135 -7.49 -23.96 12.78
N ILE A 136 -7.09 -25.01 12.06
CA ILE A 136 -8.00 -26.13 11.74
C ILE A 136 -8.43 -26.85 13.02
N LEU A 137 -7.52 -27.04 13.96
CA LEU A 137 -7.81 -27.65 15.27
C LEU A 137 -8.75 -26.79 16.13
N LEU A 138 -8.80 -25.47 15.94
CA LEU A 138 -9.73 -24.58 16.64
C LEU A 138 -11.20 -24.92 16.36
N GLN A 139 -11.51 -25.52 15.22
CA GLN A 139 -12.85 -26.00 14.90
C GLN A 139 -13.37 -26.99 15.96
N SER A 140 -12.48 -27.84 16.49
CA SER A 140 -12.82 -28.79 17.53
C SER A 140 -13.18 -28.16 18.89
N LYS A 141 -12.67 -26.95 19.12
CA LYS A 141 -12.85 -26.17 20.36
C LYS A 141 -14.10 -25.27 20.35
N LEU A 142 -14.81 -25.21 19.22
CA LEU A 142 -16.03 -24.43 19.12
C LEU A 142 -17.11 -24.99 20.09
N ASN A 143 -17.80 -24.10 20.79
CA ASN A 143 -18.97 -24.46 21.58
C ASN A 143 -20.15 -24.83 20.65
N ILE A 144 -21.23 -25.40 21.21
CA ILE A 144 -22.36 -25.92 20.45
C ILE A 144 -22.99 -24.87 19.53
N GLU A 145 -23.18 -23.64 20.02
CA GLU A 145 -23.78 -22.54 19.26
C GLU A 145 -22.85 -22.07 18.13
N GLN A 146 -21.57 -21.92 18.42
CA GLN A 146 -20.55 -21.56 17.43
C GLN A 146 -20.44 -22.62 16.34
N LYS A 147 -20.45 -23.88 16.69
CA LYS A 147 -20.39 -25.02 15.74
C LYS A 147 -21.60 -25.06 14.84
N ARG A 148 -22.79 -24.77 15.39
CA ARG A 148 -24.03 -24.68 14.61
C ARG A 148 -23.95 -23.56 13.57
N THR A 149 -23.54 -22.37 13.98
CA THR A 149 -23.36 -21.21 13.10
C THR A 149 -22.30 -21.49 12.02
N TYR A 150 -21.17 -22.06 12.38
CA TYR A 150 -20.12 -22.46 11.48
C TYR A 150 -20.63 -23.42 10.39
N ASN A 151 -21.37 -24.46 10.76
CA ASN A 151 -21.92 -25.42 9.80
C ASN A 151 -22.92 -24.77 8.84
N ILE A 152 -23.78 -23.87 9.32
CA ILE A 152 -24.73 -23.13 8.46
C ILE A 152 -23.98 -22.28 7.42
N ILE A 153 -22.89 -21.63 7.81
CA ILE A 153 -22.06 -20.83 6.89
C ILE A 153 -21.42 -21.75 5.84
N LEU A 154 -20.82 -22.86 6.25
CA LEU A 154 -20.21 -23.81 5.34
C LEU A 154 -21.21 -24.36 4.31
N GLU A 155 -22.40 -24.79 4.75
CA GLU A 155 -23.45 -25.27 3.85
C GLU A 155 -23.82 -24.22 2.78
N ARG A 156 -23.94 -22.94 3.15
CA ARG A 156 -24.23 -21.86 2.22
C ARG A 156 -23.10 -21.63 1.22
N VAL A 157 -21.85 -21.66 1.68
CA VAL A 157 -20.68 -21.47 0.82
C VAL A 157 -20.56 -22.59 -0.22
N TYR A 158 -20.81 -23.84 0.19
CA TYR A 158 -20.74 -24.99 -0.72
C TYR A 158 -21.96 -25.10 -1.64
N SER A 159 -23.15 -24.70 -1.19
CA SER A 159 -24.37 -24.70 -2.03
C SER A 159 -24.34 -23.69 -3.17
N ASN A 160 -23.60 -22.59 -3.03
CA ASN A 160 -23.42 -21.57 -4.07
C ASN A 160 -22.36 -21.92 -5.12
N LYS A 161 -21.71 -23.08 -5.02
CA LYS A 161 -20.67 -23.55 -5.97
C LYS A 161 -21.17 -24.62 -6.96
N SER A 162 -22.47 -24.90 -6.95
CA SER A 162 -23.10 -25.86 -7.89
C SER A 162 -23.83 -25.15 -9.00
#